data_845f8b44a4680b09b7af6a9055800061
#
_entry.id   845f8b44a4680b09b7af6a9055800061
#
_cell.length_a   1.000
_cell.length_b   1.000
_cell.length_c   1.000
_cell.angle_alpha   90.00
_cell.angle_beta   90.00
_cell.angle_gamma   90.00
#
_symmetry.space_group_name_H-M   'P 1'
#
loop_
_entity.id
_entity.type
_entity.pdbx_description
1 polymer ?
#
loop_
_entity_poly.entity_id
_entity_poly.type
_entity_poly.pdbx_seq_one_letter_code
_entity_poly.pdbx_strand_id
1 'polypeptide(L)'
;MSKAIVHSSDPVTLLGGGHATPEDISEALSLAPKLRGKVGGLVNAQAAGVTPDAVIGDMDSAPPEALARVPAARQHRFSEQQFTDFDKALRHVDAPVVVGAGFCGGRVDHQLAAFHTLLYRADRPCVLLGGTEAVVLAPPAITLEMAAGDVVSLFPLVPVTGRSTGLEWPIDGLAFDPARL
;
A
#
# COMPACT_ATOMS: atom_id res chain seq x y z
N MET A 1 -4.65 -2.40 20.76
CA MET A 1 -4.90 -2.77 19.36
C MET A 1 -6.12 -2.00 18.87
N SER A 2 -5.99 -1.22 17.81
CA SER A 2 -7.13 -0.53 17.20
C SER A 2 -8.06 -1.57 16.57
N LYS A 3 -9.37 -1.42 16.78
CA LYS A 3 -10.36 -2.35 16.20
C LYS A 3 -10.44 -2.09 14.68
N ALA A 4 -10.29 -3.13 13.87
CA ALA A 4 -10.48 -3.02 12.43
C ALA A 4 -11.93 -2.57 12.13
N ILE A 5 -12.07 -1.69 11.14
CA ILE A 5 -13.37 -1.19 10.68
C ILE A 5 -13.83 -1.99 9.47
N VAL A 6 -12.86 -2.38 8.65
CA VAL A 6 -13.07 -3.18 7.45
C VAL A 6 -12.58 -4.59 7.71
N HIS A 7 -13.47 -5.56 7.62
CA HIS A 7 -13.13 -6.99 7.66
C HIS A 7 -13.44 -7.61 6.31
N SER A 8 -12.50 -8.35 5.78
CA SER A 8 -12.65 -9.06 4.50
C SER A 8 -11.95 -10.41 4.55
N SER A 9 -12.63 -11.45 4.07
CA SER A 9 -12.02 -12.75 3.80
C SER A 9 -11.22 -12.78 2.49
N ASP A 10 -11.38 -11.76 1.66
CA ASP A 10 -10.73 -11.63 0.35
C ASP A 10 -9.75 -10.45 0.36
N PRO A 11 -8.78 -10.43 -0.58
CA PRO A 11 -7.90 -9.29 -0.79
C PRO A 11 -8.67 -7.98 -0.96
N VAL A 12 -8.05 -6.87 -0.54
CA VAL A 12 -8.65 -5.53 -0.55
C VAL A 12 -7.73 -4.55 -1.26
N THR A 13 -8.26 -3.80 -2.23
CA THR A 13 -7.55 -2.66 -2.82
C THR A 13 -7.69 -1.43 -1.93
N LEU A 14 -6.57 -0.76 -1.67
CA LEU A 14 -6.50 0.53 -0.97
C LEU A 14 -5.95 1.59 -1.93
N LEU A 15 -6.74 2.64 -2.20
CA LEU A 15 -6.31 3.76 -3.05
C LEU A 15 -5.77 4.92 -2.22
N GLY A 16 -4.54 5.32 -2.54
CA GLY A 16 -3.86 6.51 -2.05
C GLY A 16 -4.12 7.74 -2.91
N GLY A 17 -3.74 8.92 -2.39
CA GLY A 17 -3.86 10.20 -3.12
C GLY A 17 -2.62 10.59 -3.93
N GLY A 18 -1.61 9.73 -4.02
CA GLY A 18 -0.44 9.93 -4.87
C GLY A 18 -0.72 9.60 -6.33
N HIS A 19 0.36 9.55 -7.12
CA HIS A 19 0.24 9.22 -8.53
C HIS A 19 -0.26 7.77 -8.71
N ALA A 20 -1.35 7.61 -9.45
CA ALA A 20 -1.85 6.32 -9.91
C ALA A 20 -2.57 6.52 -11.23
N THR A 21 -2.19 5.75 -12.23
CA THR A 21 -2.88 5.77 -13.51
C THR A 21 -4.18 4.93 -13.43
N PRO A 22 -5.12 5.10 -14.36
CA PRO A 22 -6.29 4.22 -14.44
C PRO A 22 -5.89 2.73 -14.59
N GLU A 23 -4.78 2.45 -15.26
CA GLU A 23 -4.21 1.12 -15.44
C GLU A 23 -3.73 0.54 -14.11
N ASP A 24 -2.98 1.30 -13.29
CA ASP A 24 -2.54 0.88 -11.96
C ASP A 24 -3.74 0.53 -11.06
N ILE A 25 -4.79 1.33 -11.14
CA ILE A 25 -6.03 1.11 -10.36
C ILE A 25 -6.75 -0.14 -10.87
N SER A 26 -6.85 -0.31 -12.19
CA SER A 26 -7.47 -1.49 -12.80
C SER A 26 -6.73 -2.77 -12.43
N GLU A 27 -5.39 -2.74 -12.45
CA GLU A 27 -4.56 -3.85 -12.03
C GLU A 27 -4.78 -4.19 -10.54
N ALA A 28 -4.71 -3.19 -9.67
CA ALA A 28 -4.97 -3.40 -8.24
C ALA A 28 -6.35 -4.03 -7.99
N LEU A 29 -7.39 -3.55 -8.70
CA LEU A 29 -8.75 -4.08 -8.59
C LEU A 29 -8.90 -5.49 -9.19
N SER A 30 -8.10 -5.84 -10.18
CA SER A 30 -8.09 -7.21 -10.72
C SER A 30 -7.53 -8.22 -9.70
N LEU A 31 -6.52 -7.80 -8.93
CA LEU A 31 -5.89 -8.60 -7.87
C LEU A 31 -6.71 -8.61 -6.57
N ALA A 32 -7.39 -7.50 -6.28
CA ALA A 32 -8.13 -7.29 -5.04
C ALA A 32 -9.42 -6.50 -5.30
N PRO A 33 -10.52 -7.16 -5.70
CA PRO A 33 -11.72 -6.47 -6.22
C PRO A 33 -12.51 -5.68 -5.17
N LYS A 34 -12.27 -5.88 -3.87
CA LYS A 34 -12.92 -5.09 -2.83
C LYS A 34 -12.18 -3.77 -2.63
N LEU A 35 -12.80 -2.67 -3.08
CA LEU A 35 -12.18 -1.35 -3.03
C LEU A 35 -12.41 -0.66 -1.68
N ARG A 36 -11.31 -0.23 -1.07
CA ARG A 36 -11.29 0.71 0.06
C ARG A 36 -10.51 1.96 -0.33
N GLY A 37 -11.10 3.11 -0.12
CA GLY A 37 -10.45 4.38 -0.41
C GLY A 37 -9.86 5.00 0.85
N LYS A 38 -8.63 5.51 0.73
CA LYS A 38 -8.13 6.56 1.59
C LYS A 38 -8.75 7.89 1.14
N VAL A 39 -8.86 8.88 2.04
CA VAL A 39 -9.41 10.22 1.71
C VAL A 39 -8.74 10.82 0.48
N GLY A 40 -7.40 10.84 0.40
CA GLY A 40 -6.68 11.31 -0.78
C GLY A 40 -6.88 10.47 -2.05
N GLY A 41 -7.32 9.21 -1.92
CA GLY A 41 -7.59 8.30 -3.05
C GLY A 41 -8.95 8.50 -3.71
N LEU A 42 -9.82 9.37 -3.18
CA LEU A 42 -11.13 9.62 -3.77
C LEU A 42 -11.05 10.21 -5.18
N VAL A 43 -10.10 11.09 -5.42
CA VAL A 43 -9.88 11.68 -6.75
C VAL A 43 -9.47 10.60 -7.74
N ASN A 44 -8.54 9.73 -7.35
CA ASN A 44 -8.10 8.59 -8.16
C ASN A 44 -9.24 7.60 -8.43
N ALA A 45 -10.05 7.28 -7.40
CA ALA A 45 -11.21 6.43 -7.56
C ALA A 45 -12.23 7.01 -8.56
N GLN A 46 -12.50 8.31 -8.46
CA GLN A 46 -13.41 8.99 -9.39
C GLN A 46 -12.87 9.02 -10.81
N ALA A 47 -11.57 9.29 -10.99
CA ALA A 47 -10.92 9.27 -12.30
C ALA A 47 -11.00 7.88 -12.95
N ALA A 48 -10.95 6.82 -12.15
CA ALA A 48 -11.13 5.45 -12.62
C ALA A 48 -12.60 5.01 -12.71
N GLY A 49 -13.57 5.89 -12.41
CA GLY A 49 -15.00 5.57 -12.48
C GLY A 49 -15.49 4.59 -11.40
N VAL A 50 -14.73 4.44 -10.30
CA VAL A 50 -15.06 3.50 -9.22
C VAL A 50 -15.48 4.22 -7.95
N THR A 51 -16.38 3.60 -7.19
CA THR A 51 -16.83 4.13 -5.89
C THR A 51 -16.30 3.26 -4.76
N PRO A 52 -15.54 3.83 -3.80
CA PRO A 52 -15.01 3.05 -2.71
C PRO A 52 -16.12 2.60 -1.73
N ASP A 53 -15.97 1.40 -1.19
CA ASP A 53 -16.86 0.85 -0.17
C ASP A 53 -16.63 1.47 1.21
N ALA A 54 -15.46 2.04 1.47
CA ALA A 54 -15.14 2.81 2.66
C ALA A 54 -14.08 3.87 2.35
N VAL A 55 -14.16 5.01 3.05
CA VAL A 55 -13.17 6.08 3.01
C VAL A 55 -12.64 6.29 4.43
N ILE A 56 -11.32 6.27 4.58
CA ILE A 56 -10.63 6.31 5.89
C ILE A 56 -9.61 7.45 5.89
N GLY A 57 -9.65 8.33 6.88
CA GLY A 57 -8.69 9.42 7.06
C GLY A 57 -9.27 10.65 7.76
N ASP A 58 -8.57 11.78 7.72
CA ASP A 58 -9.03 13.03 8.35
C ASP A 58 -10.10 13.78 7.55
N MET A 59 -10.26 13.46 6.29
CA MET A 59 -11.19 14.08 5.32
C MET A 59 -10.80 15.50 4.88
N ASP A 60 -9.70 16.06 5.37
CA ASP A 60 -9.34 17.46 5.11
C ASP A 60 -8.78 17.69 3.70
N SER A 61 -8.21 16.63 3.09
CA SER A 61 -7.65 16.68 1.74
C SER A 61 -8.64 16.27 0.63
N ALA A 62 -9.87 15.84 0.98
CA ALA A 62 -10.85 15.40 0.00
C ALA A 62 -11.71 16.56 -0.49
N PRO A 63 -11.91 16.72 -1.81
CA PRO A 63 -12.88 17.66 -2.34
C PRO A 63 -14.28 17.37 -1.77
N PRO A 64 -15.04 18.40 -1.30
CA PRO A 64 -16.36 18.20 -0.72
C PRO A 64 -17.33 17.47 -1.66
N GLU A 65 -17.26 17.76 -2.96
CA GLU A 65 -18.08 17.12 -4.00
C GLU A 65 -17.71 15.63 -4.18
N ALA A 66 -16.47 15.24 -3.90
CA ALA A 66 -16.02 13.87 -3.94
C ALA A 66 -16.58 13.09 -2.73
N LEU A 67 -16.50 13.70 -1.55
CA LEU A 67 -17.06 13.12 -0.32
C LEU A 67 -18.59 13.00 -0.40
N ALA A 68 -19.28 13.98 -0.98
CA ALA A 68 -20.74 13.95 -1.12
C ALA A 68 -21.27 12.74 -1.92
N ARG A 69 -20.43 12.14 -2.77
CA ARG A 69 -20.78 10.93 -3.54
C ARG A 69 -20.63 9.65 -2.73
N VAL A 70 -19.96 9.70 -1.59
CA VAL A 70 -19.77 8.53 -0.71
C VAL A 70 -20.80 8.59 0.41
N PRO A 71 -21.63 7.56 0.62
CA PRO A 71 -22.57 7.52 1.73
C PRO A 71 -21.89 7.78 3.08
N ALA A 72 -22.48 8.58 3.95
CA ALA A 72 -21.91 8.94 5.25
C ALA A 72 -21.51 7.73 6.10
N ALA A 73 -22.28 6.64 6.03
CA ALA A 73 -21.97 5.38 6.72
C ALA A 73 -20.66 4.69 6.25
N ARG A 74 -20.13 5.10 5.11
CA ARG A 74 -18.86 4.61 4.54
C ARG A 74 -17.71 5.58 4.76
N GLN A 75 -17.92 6.71 5.43
CA GLN A 75 -16.90 7.71 5.74
C GLN A 75 -16.44 7.52 7.19
N HIS A 76 -15.17 7.14 7.37
CA HIS A 76 -14.57 6.88 8.68
C HIS A 76 -13.52 7.95 8.96
N ARG A 77 -13.91 8.98 9.73
CA ARG A 77 -13.04 10.11 10.05
C ARG A 77 -12.13 9.80 11.24
N PHE A 78 -10.84 10.09 11.07
CA PHE A 78 -9.80 10.00 12.08
C PHE A 78 -8.99 11.30 12.12
N SER A 79 -9.16 12.08 13.18
CA SER A 79 -8.52 13.40 13.35
C SER A 79 -7.10 13.35 13.92
N GLU A 80 -6.58 12.15 14.27
CA GLU A 80 -5.21 12.06 14.78
C GLU A 80 -4.19 12.43 13.72
N GLN A 81 -3.18 13.25 14.12
CA GLN A 81 -2.15 13.77 13.21
C GLN A 81 -0.80 13.05 13.35
N GLN A 82 -0.67 12.09 14.28
CA GLN A 82 0.59 11.39 14.54
C GLN A 82 0.95 10.36 13.46
N PHE A 83 -0.02 9.93 12.67
CA PHE A 83 0.14 8.89 11.67
C PHE A 83 -0.30 9.37 10.29
N THR A 84 0.35 8.84 9.26
CA THR A 84 -0.08 9.09 7.88
C THR A 84 -1.46 8.47 7.65
N ASP A 85 -2.20 8.98 6.69
CA ASP A 85 -3.49 8.37 6.34
C ASP A 85 -3.33 6.95 5.79
N PHE A 86 -2.16 6.62 5.20
CA PHE A 86 -1.86 5.24 4.81
C PHE A 86 -1.79 4.32 6.02
N ASP A 87 -1.08 4.74 7.09
CA ASP A 87 -1.04 4.00 8.33
C ASP A 87 -2.43 3.87 8.95
N LYS A 88 -3.19 4.99 9.00
CA LYS A 88 -4.56 4.99 9.51
C LYS A 88 -5.44 4.00 8.73
N ALA A 89 -5.34 3.98 7.41
CA ALA A 89 -6.12 3.07 6.58
C ALA A 89 -5.69 1.61 6.79
N LEU A 90 -4.39 1.33 6.71
CA LEU A 90 -3.86 -0.04 6.79
C LEU A 90 -4.17 -0.72 8.14
N ARG A 91 -4.04 -0.01 9.26
CA ARG A 91 -4.35 -0.57 10.58
C ARG A 91 -5.84 -0.86 10.82
N HIS A 92 -6.73 -0.22 10.05
CA HIS A 92 -8.18 -0.40 10.16
C HIS A 92 -8.76 -1.39 9.14
N VAL A 93 -7.90 -1.96 8.27
CA VAL A 93 -8.26 -3.02 7.34
C VAL A 93 -7.74 -4.35 7.86
N ASP A 94 -8.63 -5.32 8.01
CA ASP A 94 -8.33 -6.71 8.33
C ASP A 94 -8.71 -7.56 7.11
N ALA A 95 -7.69 -7.98 6.36
CA ALA A 95 -7.80 -8.71 5.11
C ALA A 95 -6.57 -9.64 4.94
N PRO A 96 -6.66 -10.71 4.14
CA PRO A 96 -5.53 -11.60 3.88
C PRO A 96 -4.34 -10.86 3.27
N VAL A 97 -4.61 -9.90 2.37
CA VAL A 97 -3.62 -8.99 1.79
C VAL A 97 -4.29 -7.69 1.36
N VAL A 98 -3.55 -6.59 1.47
CA VAL A 98 -3.94 -5.29 0.92
C VAL A 98 -3.10 -5.01 -0.32
N VAL A 99 -3.74 -4.63 -1.42
CA VAL A 99 -3.08 -4.13 -2.63
C VAL A 99 -3.27 -2.62 -2.68
N GLY A 100 -2.17 -1.88 -2.55
CA GLY A 100 -2.17 -0.42 -2.49
C GLY A 100 -1.76 0.20 -3.82
N ALA A 101 -2.56 1.11 -4.39
CA ALA A 101 -2.18 1.96 -5.52
C ALA A 101 -2.24 3.44 -5.13
N GLY A 102 -1.37 4.28 -5.71
CA GLY A 102 -1.26 5.70 -5.37
C GLY A 102 -0.48 5.99 -4.09
N PHE A 103 0.46 5.12 -3.73
CA PHE A 103 1.40 5.28 -2.62
C PHE A 103 2.85 5.36 -3.08
N CYS A 104 3.14 4.98 -4.33
CA CYS A 104 4.43 5.09 -5.00
C CYS A 104 4.42 6.25 -5.99
N GLY A 105 5.59 6.87 -6.21
CA GLY A 105 5.70 8.04 -7.08
C GLY A 105 5.19 9.35 -6.44
N GLY A 106 5.42 10.46 -7.10
CA GLY A 106 5.07 11.78 -6.59
C GLY A 106 6.03 12.30 -5.50
N ARG A 107 5.51 12.67 -4.35
CA ARG A 107 6.33 13.19 -3.24
C ARG A 107 7.18 12.10 -2.59
N VAL A 108 8.48 12.27 -2.60
CA VAL A 108 9.46 11.31 -2.03
C VAL A 108 9.23 11.06 -0.54
N ASP A 109 8.93 12.11 0.23
CA ASP A 109 8.66 11.99 1.67
C ASP A 109 7.43 11.12 1.97
N HIS A 110 6.38 11.21 1.15
CA HIS A 110 5.19 10.37 1.28
C HIS A 110 5.48 8.92 0.89
N GLN A 111 6.29 8.70 -0.14
CA GLN A 111 6.71 7.34 -0.54
C GLN A 111 7.56 6.67 0.54
N LEU A 112 8.54 7.40 1.10
CA LEU A 112 9.34 6.89 2.21
C LEU A 112 8.47 6.58 3.44
N ALA A 113 7.51 7.44 3.76
CA ALA A 113 6.57 7.19 4.85
C ALA A 113 5.69 5.96 4.58
N ALA A 114 5.31 5.69 3.32
CA ALA A 114 4.58 4.47 2.96
C ALA A 114 5.44 3.22 3.19
N PHE A 115 6.71 3.22 2.80
CA PHE A 115 7.63 2.10 3.03
C PHE A 115 7.87 1.86 4.53
N HIS A 116 8.03 2.92 5.32
CA HIS A 116 8.09 2.80 6.78
C HIS A 116 6.81 2.24 7.38
N THR A 117 5.65 2.58 6.80
CA THR A 117 4.36 2.01 7.24
C THR A 117 4.31 0.50 6.99
N LEU A 118 4.82 0.00 5.86
CA LEU A 118 4.90 -1.44 5.62
C LEU A 118 5.71 -2.15 6.72
N LEU A 119 6.87 -1.59 7.10
CA LEU A 119 7.69 -2.13 8.18
C LEU A 119 6.97 -2.05 9.55
N TYR A 120 6.36 -0.91 9.86
CA TYR A 120 5.69 -0.68 11.13
C TYR A 120 4.42 -1.53 11.28
N ARG A 121 3.78 -1.89 10.16
CA ARG A 121 2.60 -2.73 10.06
C ARG A 121 2.90 -4.10 9.44
N ALA A 122 4.03 -4.70 9.82
CA ALA A 122 4.42 -6.02 9.32
C ALA A 122 3.38 -7.12 9.61
N ASP A 123 2.47 -6.89 10.56
CA ASP A 123 1.31 -7.73 10.85
C ASP A 123 0.17 -7.58 9.82
N ARG A 124 0.28 -6.66 8.87
CA ARG A 124 -0.70 -6.37 7.81
C ARG A 124 -0.08 -6.59 6.43
N PRO A 125 -0.23 -7.78 5.83
CA PRO A 125 0.32 -8.04 4.51
C PRO A 125 -0.16 -7.01 3.49
N CYS A 126 0.79 -6.32 2.86
CA CYS A 126 0.48 -5.25 1.91
C CYS A 126 1.49 -5.25 0.77
N VAL A 127 0.99 -5.12 -0.45
CA VAL A 127 1.77 -4.90 -1.68
C VAL A 127 1.40 -3.55 -2.23
N LEU A 128 2.38 -2.69 -2.51
CA LEU A 128 2.18 -1.41 -3.17
C LEU A 128 2.49 -1.54 -4.66
N LEU A 129 1.59 -1.11 -5.51
CA LEU A 129 1.77 -1.04 -6.95
C LEU A 129 2.03 0.41 -7.37
N GLY A 130 2.97 0.61 -8.28
CA GLY A 130 3.28 1.93 -8.84
C GLY A 130 4.02 1.82 -10.16
N GLY A 131 3.33 2.10 -11.26
CA GLY A 131 3.88 1.96 -12.61
C GLY A 131 4.32 0.52 -12.89
N THR A 132 5.61 0.32 -13.11
CA THR A 132 6.20 -1.00 -13.41
C THR A 132 6.75 -1.72 -12.17
N GLU A 133 6.49 -1.19 -10.99
CA GLU A 133 7.10 -1.70 -9.75
C GLU A 133 6.04 -2.22 -8.77
N ALA A 134 6.37 -3.31 -8.09
CA ALA A 134 5.65 -3.77 -6.92
C ALA A 134 6.58 -3.73 -5.70
N VAL A 135 6.12 -3.14 -4.61
CA VAL A 135 6.89 -3.03 -3.36
C VAL A 135 6.19 -3.82 -2.27
N VAL A 136 6.93 -4.69 -1.62
CA VAL A 136 6.44 -5.53 -0.52
C VAL A 136 7.47 -5.56 0.61
N LEU A 137 7.01 -5.54 1.86
CA LEU A 137 7.88 -5.91 2.97
C LEU A 137 8.17 -7.41 2.88
N ALA A 138 9.45 -7.76 2.69
CA ALA A 138 9.83 -9.15 2.60
C ALA A 138 9.49 -9.91 3.90
N PRO A 139 8.66 -10.95 3.85
CA PRO A 139 8.45 -11.84 4.98
C PRO A 139 9.71 -12.70 5.21
N PRO A 140 9.75 -13.53 6.27
CA PRO A 140 10.90 -14.40 6.53
C PRO A 140 11.31 -15.32 5.37
N ALA A 141 10.36 -15.65 4.49
CA ALA A 141 10.61 -16.35 3.23
C ALA A 141 9.57 -15.92 2.19
N ILE A 142 10.02 -15.73 0.96
CA ILE A 142 9.16 -15.38 -0.18
C ILE A 142 9.65 -16.10 -1.43
N THR A 143 8.73 -16.60 -2.22
CA THR A 143 9.00 -17.09 -3.58
C THR A 143 8.30 -16.19 -4.58
N LEU A 144 9.03 -15.69 -5.56
CA LEU A 144 8.52 -14.85 -6.63
C LEU A 144 8.55 -15.62 -7.94
N GLU A 145 7.43 -15.67 -8.65
CA GLU A 145 7.35 -16.19 -10.01
C GLU A 145 7.69 -15.05 -10.96
N MET A 146 8.89 -15.12 -11.56
CA MET A 146 9.42 -14.04 -12.40
C MET A 146 10.07 -14.63 -13.65
N ALA A 147 10.16 -13.83 -14.71
CA ALA A 147 10.90 -14.21 -15.91
C ALA A 147 12.41 -13.95 -15.73
N ALA A 148 13.22 -14.69 -16.46
CA ALA A 148 14.65 -14.43 -16.48
C ALA A 148 14.93 -13.04 -17.07
N GLY A 149 15.67 -12.22 -16.32
CA GLY A 149 15.96 -10.83 -16.67
C GLY A 149 15.08 -9.80 -15.94
N ASP A 150 14.03 -10.23 -15.25
CA ASP A 150 13.28 -9.33 -14.36
C ASP A 150 14.17 -8.85 -13.20
N VAL A 151 13.94 -7.61 -12.77
CA VAL A 151 14.74 -6.98 -11.73
C VAL A 151 14.12 -7.20 -10.35
N VAL A 152 14.91 -7.71 -9.42
CA VAL A 152 14.59 -7.76 -8.00
C VAL A 152 15.53 -6.83 -7.25
N SER A 153 14.99 -5.82 -6.60
CA SER A 153 15.75 -4.88 -5.76
C SER A 153 15.45 -5.14 -4.29
N LEU A 154 16.50 -5.20 -3.47
CA LEU A 154 16.39 -5.32 -2.02
C LEU A 154 16.86 -4.03 -1.37
N PHE A 155 15.98 -3.41 -0.59
CA PHE A 155 16.29 -2.19 0.14
C PHE A 155 16.11 -2.44 1.65
N PRO A 156 17.19 -2.37 2.44
CA PRO A 156 17.09 -2.61 3.88
C PRO A 156 16.50 -1.37 4.58
N LEU A 157 15.38 -1.55 5.29
CA LEU A 157 14.84 -0.54 6.22
C LEU A 157 15.36 -0.76 7.66
N VAL A 158 15.88 -1.94 7.93
CA VAL A 158 16.54 -2.34 9.18
C VAL A 158 17.71 -3.26 8.84
N PRO A 159 18.71 -3.43 9.74
CA PRO A 159 19.75 -4.41 9.52
C PRO A 159 19.17 -5.83 9.31
N VAL A 160 19.56 -6.48 8.23
CA VAL A 160 19.02 -7.79 7.85
C VAL A 160 20.06 -8.62 7.10
N THR A 161 19.97 -9.93 7.24
CA THR A 161 20.70 -10.90 6.44
C THR A 161 19.72 -11.87 5.80
N GLY A 162 20.13 -12.52 4.71
CA GLY A 162 19.27 -13.46 4.01
C GLY A 162 20.04 -14.44 3.14
N ARG A 163 19.30 -15.28 2.47
CA ARG A 163 19.79 -16.19 1.43
C ARG A 163 18.85 -16.08 0.23
N SER A 164 19.36 -16.36 -0.95
CA SER A 164 18.56 -16.36 -2.17
C SER A 164 18.91 -17.52 -3.08
N THR A 165 17.96 -17.87 -3.92
CA THR A 165 18.14 -18.76 -5.06
C THR A 165 17.50 -18.12 -6.29
N GLY A 166 18.08 -18.33 -7.46
CA GLY A 166 17.54 -17.80 -8.72
C GLY A 166 17.89 -16.35 -9.03
N LEU A 167 18.66 -15.67 -8.17
CA LEU A 167 19.20 -14.34 -8.49
C LEU A 167 20.56 -14.48 -9.21
N GLU A 168 20.84 -13.57 -10.15
CA GLU A 168 22.16 -13.47 -10.79
C GLU A 168 23.25 -13.14 -9.75
N TRP A 169 22.94 -12.30 -8.78
CA TRP A 169 23.79 -11.96 -7.64
C TRP A 169 23.17 -12.49 -6.34
N PRO A 170 23.60 -13.66 -5.85
CA PRO A 170 23.11 -14.20 -4.58
C PRO A 170 23.41 -13.27 -3.41
N ILE A 171 22.50 -13.23 -2.44
CA ILE A 171 22.65 -12.40 -1.23
C ILE A 171 23.27 -13.16 -0.04
N ASP A 172 23.65 -14.41 -0.26
CA ASP A 172 24.20 -15.27 0.78
C ASP A 172 25.50 -14.68 1.37
N GLY A 173 25.53 -14.54 2.68
CA GLY A 173 26.66 -13.95 3.39
C GLY A 173 26.74 -12.43 3.37
N LEU A 174 25.80 -11.75 2.70
CA LEU A 174 25.71 -10.28 2.74
C LEU A 174 24.95 -9.85 4.01
N ALA A 175 25.43 -8.75 4.61
CA ALA A 175 24.72 -8.03 5.66
C ALA A 175 24.25 -6.69 5.08
N PHE A 176 22.94 -6.53 5.02
CA PHE A 176 22.32 -5.29 4.59
C PHE A 176 22.09 -4.40 5.81
N ASP A 177 22.48 -3.13 5.71
CA ASP A 177 22.31 -2.13 6.76
C ASP A 177 21.90 -0.81 6.10
N PRO A 178 20.80 -0.16 6.51
CA PRO A 178 20.37 1.11 5.92
C PRO A 178 21.41 2.23 6.06
N ALA A 179 22.35 2.12 7.00
CA ALA A 179 23.44 3.07 7.20
C ALA A 179 24.70 2.72 6.35
N ARG A 180 24.70 1.64 5.58
CA ARG A 180 25.86 1.12 4.82
C ARG A 180 25.44 0.58 3.46
N LEU A 181 24.70 1.37 2.71
CA LEU A 181 24.36 1.07 1.32
C LEU A 181 25.52 1.35 0.39
#